data_709f453e25751c40d5f0604608ed839c
#
_entry.id   709f453e25751c40d5f0604608ed839c
#
_cell.length_a   1.000
_cell.length_b   1.000
_cell.length_c   1.000
_cell.angle_alpha   90.00
_cell.angle_beta   90.00
_cell.angle_gamma   90.00
#
_symmetry.space_group_name_H-M   'P 1'
#
loop_
_entity.id
_entity.type
_entity.pdbx_description
1 polymer ?
#
loop_
_entity_poly.entity_id
_entity_poly.type
_entity_poly.pdbx_seq_one_letter_code
_entity_poly.pdbx_strand_id
1 'polypeptide(L)'
;DVINRFVFTAKIAREAGFDGIQLHSAHGYLLSQFLSPDINQRTDAWGGSLENRARIHLEIIKKCREEVGSDFAISIKMNSADFQKGGFSPEDSIQVAKLFSDSGIDNIEISGGTYEQPRLLGLDKVSINPKRSENRKESTIAREAYFLSYAEEIAKVVNIPLMVTGGFRTKEGMEAALAAVSYTHLTLPTICS
;
A
#
# COMPACT_ATOMS: atom_id res chain seq x y z
N ASP A 1 16.54 -8.14 15.02
CA ASP A 1 17.16 -8.82 13.89
C ASP A 1 16.46 -8.49 12.57
N VAL A 2 15.13 -8.63 12.44
CA VAL A 2 14.39 -8.32 11.21
C VAL A 2 14.56 -6.85 10.82
N ILE A 3 14.36 -5.92 11.75
CA ILE A 3 14.52 -4.48 11.51
C ILE A 3 15.92 -4.17 10.95
N ASN A 4 16.96 -4.75 11.52
CA ASN A 4 18.35 -4.52 11.07
C ASN A 4 18.60 -5.02 9.64
N ARG A 5 17.85 -6.02 9.15
CA ARG A 5 17.93 -6.46 7.76
C ARG A 5 17.37 -5.42 6.79
N PHE A 6 16.27 -4.75 7.15
CA PHE A 6 15.75 -3.63 6.37
C PHE A 6 16.74 -2.47 6.32
N VAL A 7 17.33 -2.11 7.47
CA VAL A 7 18.33 -1.04 7.55
C VAL A 7 19.55 -1.39 6.70
N PHE A 8 20.07 -2.60 6.82
CA PHE A 8 21.20 -3.07 6.00
C PHE A 8 20.89 -2.99 4.50
N THR A 9 19.68 -3.43 4.08
CA THR A 9 19.25 -3.36 2.68
C THR A 9 19.17 -1.91 2.19
N ALA A 10 18.62 -1.00 3.01
CA ALA A 10 18.56 0.42 2.68
C ALA A 10 19.96 1.02 2.48
N LYS A 11 20.91 0.70 3.36
CA LYS A 11 22.30 1.09 3.23
C LYS A 11 22.91 0.62 1.92
N ILE A 12 22.80 -0.67 1.61
CA ILE A 12 23.34 -1.24 0.37
C ILE A 12 22.71 -0.61 -0.87
N ALA A 13 21.41 -0.35 -0.86
CA ALA A 13 20.73 0.34 -1.97
C ALA A 13 21.32 1.74 -2.18
N ARG A 14 21.52 2.51 -1.10
CA ARG A 14 22.17 3.83 -1.19
C ARG A 14 23.62 3.73 -1.72
N GLU A 15 24.41 2.81 -1.19
CA GLU A 15 25.80 2.60 -1.63
C GLU A 15 25.88 2.15 -3.10
N ALA A 16 24.87 1.44 -3.60
CA ALA A 16 24.75 1.03 -5.00
C ALA A 16 24.27 2.14 -5.94
N GLY A 17 23.94 3.33 -5.41
CA GLY A 17 23.54 4.51 -6.22
C GLY A 17 22.05 4.56 -6.57
N PHE A 18 21.17 3.85 -5.83
CA PHE A 18 19.73 4.06 -5.94
C PHE A 18 19.33 5.40 -5.30
N ASP A 19 18.23 5.99 -5.78
CA ASP A 19 17.68 7.25 -5.26
C ASP A 19 16.75 7.05 -4.05
N GLY A 20 16.31 5.82 -3.81
CA GLY A 20 15.41 5.50 -2.70
C GLY A 20 15.07 4.02 -2.61
N ILE A 21 14.28 3.68 -1.60
CA ILE A 21 13.72 2.35 -1.38
C ILE A 21 12.21 2.44 -1.15
N GLN A 22 11.53 1.32 -1.37
CA GLN A 22 10.14 1.15 -0.97
C GLN A 22 9.97 -0.04 -0.04
N LEU A 23 9.43 0.21 1.16
CA LEU A 23 9.06 -0.82 2.12
C LEU A 23 7.78 -1.52 1.64
N HIS A 24 7.84 -2.84 1.48
CA HIS A 24 6.67 -3.59 1.05
C HIS A 24 5.82 -4.03 2.24
N SER A 25 4.76 -3.28 2.50
CA SER A 25 3.80 -3.51 3.59
C SER A 25 2.40 -3.82 3.08
N ALA A 26 2.31 -4.61 2.02
CA ALA A 26 1.04 -4.94 1.35
C ALA A 26 0.95 -6.45 1.04
N HIS A 27 -0.23 -6.87 0.60
CA HIS A 27 -0.52 -8.14 -0.07
C HIS A 27 -0.29 -9.41 0.75
N GLY A 28 -0.33 -9.34 2.09
CA GLY A 28 -0.13 -10.49 2.96
C GLY A 28 1.33 -10.89 3.19
N TYR A 29 2.30 -10.05 2.76
CA TYR A 29 3.70 -10.25 3.11
C TYR A 29 4.04 -9.79 4.52
N LEU A 30 5.27 -10.03 4.97
CA LEU A 30 5.70 -9.91 6.36
C LEU A 30 5.19 -8.64 7.05
N LEU A 31 5.43 -7.46 6.47
CA LEU A 31 5.03 -6.21 7.10
C LEU A 31 3.51 -6.04 7.15
N SER A 32 2.78 -6.39 6.07
CA SER A 32 1.32 -6.32 6.10
C SER A 32 0.69 -7.30 7.09
N GLN A 33 1.33 -8.45 7.34
CA GLN A 33 0.88 -9.41 8.36
C GLN A 33 0.92 -8.81 9.77
N PHE A 34 1.90 -7.95 10.08
CA PHE A 34 1.92 -7.25 11.37
C PHE A 34 0.73 -6.31 11.55
N LEU A 35 0.26 -5.66 10.48
CA LEU A 35 -0.90 -4.75 10.54
C LEU A 35 -2.22 -5.49 10.68
N SER A 36 -2.35 -6.69 10.11
CA SER A 36 -3.59 -7.45 10.08
C SER A 36 -3.90 -8.07 11.44
N PRO A 37 -5.01 -7.71 12.12
CA PRO A 37 -5.34 -8.29 13.42
C PRO A 37 -5.76 -9.76 13.34
N ASP A 38 -6.18 -10.24 12.16
CA ASP A 38 -6.50 -11.66 11.94
C ASP A 38 -5.24 -12.53 11.90
N ILE A 39 -4.15 -11.99 11.36
CA ILE A 39 -2.87 -12.71 11.26
C ILE A 39 -1.98 -12.47 12.47
N ASN A 40 -1.90 -11.21 12.93
CA ASN A 40 -1.07 -10.84 14.07
C ASN A 40 -1.78 -11.08 15.39
N GLN A 41 -1.73 -12.31 15.87
CA GLN A 41 -2.31 -12.75 17.15
C GLN A 41 -1.38 -12.52 18.35
N ARG A 42 -0.33 -11.70 18.22
CA ARG A 42 0.62 -11.42 19.30
C ARG A 42 -0.03 -10.60 20.40
N THR A 43 0.39 -10.87 21.63
CA THR A 43 -0.08 -10.18 22.85
C THR A 43 0.99 -9.32 23.50
N ASP A 44 2.15 -9.20 22.84
CA ASP A 44 3.27 -8.35 23.28
C ASP A 44 3.22 -6.96 22.58
N ALA A 45 4.30 -6.20 22.72
CA ALA A 45 4.41 -4.86 22.15
C ALA A 45 4.36 -4.79 20.61
N TRP A 46 4.26 -5.90 19.91
CA TRP A 46 4.23 -6.00 18.44
C TRP A 46 2.85 -6.44 17.91
N GLY A 47 1.85 -6.56 18.77
CA GLY A 47 0.49 -6.98 18.40
C GLY A 47 -0.58 -6.40 19.31
N GLY A 48 -1.84 -6.73 19.06
CA GLY A 48 -3.00 -6.20 19.78
C GLY A 48 -3.42 -4.84 19.23
N SER A 49 -3.10 -3.73 19.89
CA SER A 49 -3.52 -2.39 19.45
C SER A 49 -2.91 -2.01 18.08
N LEU A 50 -3.54 -1.06 17.40
CA LEU A 50 -3.08 -0.60 16.08
C LEU A 50 -1.66 -0.03 16.15
N GLU A 51 -1.34 0.72 17.19
CA GLU A 51 -0.02 1.29 17.44
C GLU A 51 1.03 0.19 17.59
N ASN A 52 0.70 -0.89 18.31
CA ASN A 52 1.59 -2.04 18.46
C ASN A 52 1.78 -2.79 17.14
N ARG A 53 0.71 -2.98 16.37
CA ARG A 53 0.77 -3.61 15.04
C ARG A 53 1.57 -2.79 14.04
N ALA A 54 1.52 -1.46 14.12
CA ALA A 54 2.30 -0.54 13.29
C ALA A 54 3.75 -0.35 13.77
N ARG A 55 4.07 -0.70 15.00
CA ARG A 55 5.38 -0.43 15.64
C ARG A 55 6.57 -0.90 14.81
N ILE A 56 6.52 -2.08 14.22
CA ILE A 56 7.64 -2.59 13.41
C ILE A 56 7.96 -1.68 12.22
N HIS A 57 6.92 -1.11 11.59
CA HIS A 57 7.08 -0.18 10.48
C HIS A 57 7.75 1.12 10.93
N LEU A 58 7.27 1.70 12.03
CA LEU A 58 7.80 2.94 12.58
C LEU A 58 9.27 2.79 12.97
N GLU A 59 9.63 1.67 13.58
CA GLU A 59 11.02 1.36 13.92
C GLU A 59 11.91 1.17 12.68
N ILE A 60 11.38 0.50 11.64
CA ILE A 60 12.10 0.34 10.36
C ILE A 60 12.30 1.69 9.70
N ILE A 61 11.24 2.50 9.56
CA ILE A 61 11.31 3.83 8.92
C ILE A 61 12.34 4.69 9.64
N LYS A 62 12.24 4.79 10.97
CA LYS A 62 13.16 5.57 11.79
C LYS A 62 14.60 5.16 11.58
N LYS A 63 14.91 3.87 11.74
CA LYS A 63 16.29 3.36 11.63
C LYS A 63 16.83 3.41 10.20
N CYS A 64 16.01 3.18 9.19
CA CYS A 64 16.42 3.38 7.81
C CYS A 64 16.76 4.86 7.57
N ARG A 65 15.92 5.79 8.04
CA ARG A 65 16.18 7.23 7.91
C ARG A 65 17.47 7.66 8.63
N GLU A 66 17.74 7.13 9.82
CA GLU A 66 18.99 7.35 10.55
C GLU A 66 20.22 6.85 9.76
N GLU A 67 20.11 5.72 9.06
CA GLU A 67 21.20 5.15 8.25
C GLU A 67 21.42 5.85 6.92
N VAL A 68 20.33 6.16 6.20
CA VAL A 68 20.41 6.67 4.82
C VAL A 68 20.31 8.19 4.71
N GLY A 69 20.01 8.92 5.79
CA GLY A 69 19.89 10.38 5.77
C GLY A 69 18.61 10.89 5.09
N SER A 70 18.51 12.22 4.93
CA SER A 70 17.30 12.90 4.45
C SER A 70 17.22 13.06 2.93
N ASP A 71 18.29 12.83 2.23
CA ASP A 71 18.45 12.97 0.77
C ASP A 71 18.18 11.65 0.00
N PHE A 72 17.83 10.59 0.70
CA PHE A 72 17.47 9.30 0.13
C PHE A 72 16.00 9.00 0.37
N ALA A 73 15.22 8.76 -0.68
CA ALA A 73 13.79 8.56 -0.56
C ALA A 73 13.44 7.23 0.12
N ILE A 74 12.52 7.29 1.10
CA ILE A 74 11.94 6.10 1.73
C ILE A 74 10.44 6.15 1.51
N SER A 75 9.92 5.24 0.71
CA SER A 75 8.50 5.09 0.49
C SER A 75 7.96 3.80 1.11
N ILE A 76 6.64 3.69 1.23
CA ILE A 76 5.98 2.48 1.70
C ILE A 76 4.78 2.15 0.83
N LYS A 77 4.65 0.88 0.45
CA LYS A 77 3.45 0.35 -0.18
C LYS A 77 2.59 -0.36 0.86
N MET A 78 1.34 0.06 1.01
CA MET A 78 0.43 -0.50 2.00
C MET A 78 -0.92 -0.88 1.41
N ASN A 79 -1.62 -1.81 2.06
CA ASN A 79 -3.01 -2.09 1.76
C ASN A 79 -3.92 -0.96 2.25
N SER A 80 -4.92 -0.59 1.44
CA SER A 80 -6.08 0.18 1.89
C SER A 80 -7.01 -0.67 2.75
N ALA A 81 -7.04 -1.97 2.50
CA ALA A 81 -7.72 -3.00 3.29
C ALA A 81 -7.23 -4.38 2.83
N ASP A 82 -7.36 -5.38 3.70
CA ASP A 82 -7.12 -6.78 3.33
C ASP A 82 -8.31 -7.39 2.58
N PHE A 83 -9.49 -6.78 2.70
CA PHE A 83 -10.78 -7.29 2.19
C PHE A 83 -11.16 -8.66 2.75
N GLN A 84 -10.65 -8.99 3.93
CA GLN A 84 -10.93 -10.21 4.69
C GLN A 84 -11.64 -9.87 5.99
N LYS A 85 -12.53 -10.76 6.43
CA LYS A 85 -13.21 -10.60 7.72
C LYS A 85 -12.19 -10.68 8.86
N GLY A 86 -12.14 -9.64 9.69
CA GLY A 86 -11.18 -9.56 10.79
C GLY A 86 -9.77 -9.13 10.40
N GLY A 87 -9.50 -8.90 9.11
CA GLY A 87 -8.24 -8.38 8.61
C GLY A 87 -8.07 -6.87 8.80
N PHE A 88 -7.04 -6.31 8.20
CA PHE A 88 -6.74 -4.88 8.22
C PHE A 88 -7.85 -4.09 7.52
N SER A 89 -8.45 -3.13 8.21
CA SER A 89 -9.63 -2.39 7.75
C SER A 89 -9.26 -1.07 7.06
N PRO A 90 -10.18 -0.46 6.28
CA PRO A 90 -9.98 0.87 5.73
C PRO A 90 -9.74 1.94 6.81
N GLU A 91 -10.44 1.85 7.93
CA GLU A 91 -10.30 2.77 9.06
C GLU A 91 -8.92 2.66 9.69
N ASP A 92 -8.42 1.43 9.88
CA ASP A 92 -7.05 1.18 10.33
C ASP A 92 -6.03 1.74 9.33
N SER A 93 -6.29 1.60 8.02
CA SER A 93 -5.38 2.08 6.99
C SER A 93 -5.20 3.60 7.00
N ILE A 94 -6.26 4.36 7.24
CA ILE A 94 -6.21 5.82 7.37
C ILE A 94 -5.34 6.22 8.58
N GLN A 95 -5.54 5.56 9.73
CA GLN A 95 -4.76 5.84 10.93
C GLN A 95 -3.29 5.47 10.76
N VAL A 96 -3.00 4.32 10.16
CA VAL A 96 -1.62 3.87 9.89
C VAL A 96 -0.94 4.78 8.88
N ALA A 97 -1.63 5.22 7.81
CA ALA A 97 -1.08 6.17 6.86
C ALA A 97 -0.66 7.49 7.53
N LYS A 98 -1.47 7.97 8.48
CA LYS A 98 -1.10 9.13 9.29
C LYS A 98 0.13 8.87 10.14
N LEU A 99 0.22 7.74 10.83
CA LEU A 99 1.42 7.36 11.61
C LEU A 99 2.67 7.31 10.73
N PHE A 100 2.57 6.77 9.52
CA PHE A 100 3.68 6.72 8.57
C PHE A 100 4.08 8.12 8.10
N SER A 101 3.13 8.97 7.73
CA SER A 101 3.38 10.35 7.34
C SER A 101 4.10 11.12 8.46
N ASP A 102 3.65 10.96 9.71
CA ASP A 102 4.23 11.62 10.88
C ASP A 102 5.64 11.06 11.23
N SER A 103 5.99 9.88 10.74
CA SER A 103 7.29 9.22 11.01
C SER A 103 8.42 9.60 10.05
N GLY A 104 8.14 10.45 9.04
CA GLY A 104 9.14 10.93 8.09
C GLY A 104 9.34 10.03 6.87
N ILE A 105 8.30 9.30 6.46
CA ILE A 105 8.24 8.64 5.15
C ILE A 105 8.02 9.69 4.06
N ASP A 106 8.59 9.50 2.88
CA ASP A 106 8.51 10.50 1.80
C ASP A 106 7.30 10.29 0.88
N ASN A 107 6.76 9.07 0.81
CA ASN A 107 5.64 8.72 -0.07
C ASN A 107 4.93 7.46 0.41
N ILE A 108 3.62 7.38 0.21
CA ILE A 108 2.82 6.17 0.45
C ILE A 108 2.18 5.72 -0.86
N GLU A 109 2.40 4.46 -1.23
CA GLU A 109 1.70 3.81 -2.33
C GLU A 109 0.52 3.01 -1.80
N ILE A 110 -0.68 3.34 -2.27
CA ILE A 110 -1.94 2.69 -1.87
C ILE A 110 -2.25 1.54 -2.81
N SER A 111 -2.42 0.37 -2.23
CA SER A 111 -2.82 -0.88 -2.87
C SER A 111 -3.88 -1.57 -2.01
N GLY A 112 -4.11 -2.86 -2.17
CA GLY A 112 -5.05 -3.59 -1.32
C GLY A 112 -5.18 -5.06 -1.65
N GLY A 113 -5.79 -5.78 -0.72
CA GLY A 113 -5.97 -7.22 -0.81
C GLY A 113 -4.74 -8.03 -0.41
N THR A 114 -4.94 -9.33 -0.34
CA THR A 114 -3.90 -10.31 -0.07
C THR A 114 -3.94 -11.40 -1.14
N TYR A 115 -2.94 -12.26 -1.20
CA TYR A 115 -2.97 -13.41 -2.13
C TYR A 115 -4.10 -14.40 -1.81
N GLU A 116 -4.61 -14.40 -0.61
CA GLU A 116 -5.76 -15.21 -0.19
C GLU A 116 -7.08 -14.59 -0.63
N GLN A 117 -7.07 -13.28 -0.96
CA GLN A 117 -8.22 -12.54 -1.46
C GLN A 117 -8.01 -12.17 -2.94
N PRO A 118 -8.68 -12.85 -3.86
CA PRO A 118 -8.45 -12.69 -5.30
C PRO A 118 -8.89 -11.33 -5.89
N ARG A 119 -9.38 -10.39 -5.08
CA ARG A 119 -9.72 -9.02 -5.52
C ARG A 119 -8.53 -8.29 -6.15
N LEU A 120 -7.33 -8.50 -5.63
CA LEU A 120 -6.11 -7.96 -6.21
C LEU A 120 -5.91 -8.41 -7.67
N LEU A 121 -6.37 -9.61 -7.99
CA LEU A 121 -6.31 -10.20 -9.33
C LEU A 121 -7.57 -9.94 -10.17
N GLY A 122 -8.55 -9.19 -9.64
CA GLY A 122 -9.82 -8.95 -10.29
C GLY A 122 -10.72 -10.19 -10.42
N LEU A 123 -10.48 -11.22 -9.59
CA LEU A 123 -11.14 -12.52 -9.67
C LEU A 123 -12.38 -12.65 -8.78
N ASP A 124 -12.73 -11.63 -8.01
CA ASP A 124 -13.88 -11.60 -7.10
C ASP A 124 -15.25 -11.74 -7.80
N LYS A 125 -15.27 -11.72 -9.15
CA LYS A 125 -16.45 -11.92 -9.99
C LYS A 125 -16.21 -12.88 -11.14
N VAL A 126 -15.40 -13.90 -10.99
CA VAL A 126 -15.34 -15.01 -11.95
C VAL A 126 -16.58 -15.88 -11.79
N SER A 127 -17.69 -15.34 -12.22
CA SER A 127 -18.82 -16.10 -12.74
C SER A 127 -18.32 -16.69 -14.06
N ILE A 128 -18.02 -17.97 -14.07
CA ILE A 128 -17.67 -18.73 -15.28
C ILE A 128 -18.91 -18.81 -16.15
N ASN A 129 -19.22 -17.71 -16.84
CA ASN A 129 -20.27 -17.67 -17.84
C ASN A 129 -19.74 -16.96 -19.09
N PRO A 130 -19.39 -17.72 -20.15
CA PRO A 130 -18.77 -17.17 -21.36
C PRO A 130 -19.70 -16.36 -22.26
N LYS A 131 -20.95 -16.06 -21.83
CA LYS A 131 -21.95 -15.36 -22.63
C LYS A 131 -22.34 -13.99 -22.06
N ARG A 132 -21.39 -13.06 -21.93
CA ARG A 132 -21.70 -11.64 -21.77
C ARG A 132 -20.67 -10.75 -22.45
N SER A 133 -20.83 -10.58 -23.76
CA SER A 133 -19.98 -9.70 -24.58
C SER A 133 -20.56 -8.27 -24.79
N GLU A 134 -21.54 -7.80 -24.02
CA GLU A 134 -22.27 -6.60 -24.42
C GLU A 134 -22.26 -5.39 -23.45
N ASN A 135 -21.44 -5.34 -22.41
CA ASN A 135 -21.26 -4.09 -21.64
C ASN A 135 -19.85 -3.94 -21.08
N ARG A 136 -18.83 -4.13 -21.92
CA ARG A 136 -17.43 -4.05 -21.48
C ARG A 136 -16.98 -2.63 -21.11
N LYS A 137 -17.55 -1.57 -21.68
CA LYS A 137 -17.10 -0.20 -21.45
C LYS A 137 -17.45 0.31 -20.05
N GLU A 138 -18.71 0.21 -19.62
CA GLU A 138 -19.13 0.68 -18.29
C GLU A 138 -18.53 -0.18 -17.16
N SER A 139 -18.50 -1.51 -17.33
CA SER A 139 -17.90 -2.39 -16.33
C SER A 139 -16.36 -2.26 -16.27
N THR A 140 -15.72 -1.78 -17.33
CA THR A 140 -14.27 -1.55 -17.34
C THR A 140 -13.93 -0.25 -16.62
N ILE A 141 -14.68 0.82 -16.85
CA ILE A 141 -14.54 2.11 -16.16
C ILE A 141 -14.82 1.93 -14.66
N ALA A 142 -15.87 1.18 -14.29
CA ALA A 142 -16.19 0.88 -12.90
C ALA A 142 -15.15 -0.01 -12.16
N ARG A 143 -14.17 -0.57 -12.89
CA ARG A 143 -13.07 -1.38 -12.35
C ARG A 143 -11.71 -0.71 -12.50
N GLU A 144 -11.69 0.50 -13.00
CA GLU A 144 -10.46 1.28 -13.09
C GLU A 144 -10.18 1.95 -11.75
N ALA A 145 -8.91 2.09 -11.41
CA ALA A 145 -8.48 2.74 -10.17
C ALA A 145 -9.12 2.16 -8.89
N TYR A 146 -9.02 0.86 -8.68
CA TYR A 146 -9.69 0.13 -7.57
C TYR A 146 -9.51 0.72 -6.17
N PHE A 147 -8.42 1.41 -5.93
CA PHE A 147 -8.05 1.93 -4.61
C PHE A 147 -8.13 3.46 -4.52
N LEU A 148 -8.67 4.12 -5.56
CA LEU A 148 -8.71 5.58 -5.61
C LEU A 148 -9.54 6.18 -4.47
N SER A 149 -10.72 5.65 -4.20
CA SER A 149 -11.58 6.14 -3.11
C SER A 149 -10.93 6.02 -1.72
N TYR A 150 -10.11 5.00 -1.52
CA TYR A 150 -9.33 4.87 -0.27
C TYR A 150 -8.18 5.88 -0.22
N ALA A 151 -7.52 6.13 -1.35
CA ALA A 151 -6.48 7.14 -1.44
C ALA A 151 -7.01 8.55 -1.19
N GLU A 152 -8.24 8.87 -1.65
CA GLU A 152 -8.93 10.13 -1.36
C GLU A 152 -9.15 10.33 0.15
N GLU A 153 -9.55 9.29 0.88
CA GLU A 153 -9.73 9.37 2.34
C GLU A 153 -8.38 9.53 3.06
N ILE A 154 -7.36 8.80 2.63
CA ILE A 154 -6.01 8.91 3.17
C ILE A 154 -5.41 10.30 2.91
N ALA A 155 -5.64 10.87 1.72
CA ALA A 155 -5.16 12.21 1.36
C ALA A 155 -5.66 13.32 2.29
N LYS A 156 -6.78 13.11 2.98
CA LYS A 156 -7.32 14.09 3.95
C LYS A 156 -6.52 14.16 5.24
N VAL A 157 -5.70 13.15 5.54
CA VAL A 157 -5.01 13.01 6.84
C VAL A 157 -3.49 13.00 6.73
N VAL A 158 -2.93 12.96 5.52
CA VAL A 158 -1.48 12.97 5.27
C VAL A 158 -1.07 14.20 4.46
N ASN A 159 0.17 14.66 4.66
CA ASN A 159 0.73 15.82 3.96
C ASN A 159 1.91 15.43 3.04
N ILE A 160 1.96 14.18 2.61
CA ILE A 160 3.01 13.64 1.75
C ILE A 160 2.40 13.11 0.45
N PRO A 161 3.19 13.00 -0.63
CA PRO A 161 2.73 12.45 -1.89
C PRO A 161 2.13 11.04 -1.73
N LEU A 162 1.06 10.77 -2.47
CA LEU A 162 0.45 9.45 -2.56
C LEU A 162 0.63 8.89 -3.97
N MET A 163 0.82 7.58 -4.05
CA MET A 163 0.73 6.79 -5.28
C MET A 163 -0.48 5.87 -5.18
N VAL A 164 -1.15 5.64 -6.29
CA VAL A 164 -2.25 4.67 -6.36
C VAL A 164 -1.92 3.60 -7.39
N THR A 165 -2.00 2.35 -6.96
CA THR A 165 -1.73 1.19 -7.80
C THR A 165 -3.01 0.49 -8.19
N GLY A 166 -3.06 0.07 -9.45
CA GLY A 166 -4.03 -0.93 -9.90
C GLY A 166 -5.17 -0.41 -10.76
N GLY A 167 -5.40 -1.13 -11.84
CA GLY A 167 -6.58 -1.00 -12.68
C GLY A 167 -6.59 0.15 -13.67
N PHE A 168 -5.59 0.99 -13.74
CA PHE A 168 -5.53 2.09 -14.73
C PHE A 168 -5.34 1.55 -16.15
N ARG A 169 -6.23 1.93 -17.06
CA ARG A 169 -6.26 1.46 -18.45
C ARG A 169 -6.54 2.56 -19.45
N THR A 170 -7.09 3.70 -19.00
CA THR A 170 -7.46 4.82 -19.84
C THR A 170 -6.75 6.09 -19.38
N LYS A 171 -6.51 7.01 -20.30
CA LYS A 171 -5.96 8.33 -19.99
C LYS A 171 -6.90 9.10 -19.07
N GLU A 172 -8.19 9.04 -19.35
CA GLU A 172 -9.25 9.71 -18.60
C GLU A 172 -9.27 9.22 -17.13
N GLY A 173 -9.12 7.91 -16.89
CA GLY A 173 -9.02 7.33 -15.54
C GLY A 173 -7.77 7.80 -14.79
N MET A 174 -6.64 7.91 -15.50
CA MET A 174 -5.40 8.44 -14.93
C MET A 174 -5.54 9.93 -14.57
N GLU A 175 -6.09 10.74 -15.48
CA GLU A 175 -6.32 12.18 -15.25
C GLU A 175 -7.29 12.42 -14.10
N ALA A 176 -8.36 11.63 -14.00
CA ALA A 176 -9.30 11.69 -12.89
C ALA A 176 -8.64 11.35 -11.54
N ALA A 177 -7.78 10.33 -11.51
CA ALA A 177 -7.04 9.97 -10.31
C ALA A 177 -6.05 11.07 -9.87
N LEU A 178 -5.34 11.68 -10.82
CA LEU A 178 -4.44 12.81 -10.54
C LEU A 178 -5.20 14.04 -10.01
N ALA A 179 -6.41 14.29 -10.50
CA ALA A 179 -7.25 15.38 -10.04
C ALA A 179 -7.85 15.14 -8.64
N ALA A 180 -8.17 13.88 -8.32
CA ALA A 180 -8.78 13.48 -7.06
C ALA A 180 -7.78 13.50 -5.89
N VAL A 181 -6.50 13.20 -6.16
CA VAL A 181 -5.45 13.11 -5.14
C VAL A 181 -4.31 14.04 -5.57
N SER A 182 -4.23 15.23 -4.99
CA SER A 182 -3.42 16.39 -5.41
C SER A 182 -1.91 16.14 -5.66
N TYR A 183 -1.38 14.95 -5.38
CA TYR A 183 0.03 14.57 -5.59
C TYR A 183 0.19 13.09 -5.98
N THR A 184 -0.67 12.59 -6.85
CA THR A 184 -0.66 11.16 -7.22
C THR A 184 0.32 10.88 -8.33
N HIS A 185 1.23 9.93 -8.09
CA HIS A 185 1.95 9.23 -9.12
C HIS A 185 1.20 7.93 -9.45
N LEU A 186 1.00 7.67 -10.73
CA LEU A 186 0.35 6.46 -11.20
C LEU A 186 1.40 5.40 -11.47
N THR A 187 1.23 4.22 -10.88
CA THR A 187 2.00 3.05 -11.28
C THR A 187 1.19 2.21 -12.25
N LEU A 188 1.80 1.85 -13.37
CA LEU A 188 1.20 0.90 -14.29
C LEU A 188 1.06 -0.46 -13.58
N PRO A 189 0.00 -1.23 -13.86
CA PRO A 189 -0.11 -2.57 -13.32
C PRO A 189 1.11 -3.39 -13.72
N THR A 190 1.73 -4.06 -12.76
CA THR A 190 2.73 -5.06 -13.06
C THR A 190 2.04 -6.15 -13.85
N ILE A 191 2.33 -6.25 -15.13
CA ILE A 191 1.88 -7.37 -15.96
C ILE A 191 2.69 -8.57 -15.48
N CYS A 192 2.08 -9.42 -14.66
CA CYS A 192 2.63 -10.75 -14.42
C CYS A 192 2.47 -11.51 -15.73
N SER A 193 3.59 -11.68 -16.44
CA SER A 193 3.71 -12.58 -17.58
C SER A 193 3.73 -14.02 -17.10
#